data_592ab3c84de8a4ceb8006f6e13aa9a7b
#
_entry.id   592ab3c84de8a4ceb8006f6e13aa9a7b
#
_cell.length_a   1.000
_cell.length_b   1.000
_cell.length_c   1.000
_cell.angle_alpha   90.00
_cell.angle_beta   90.00
_cell.angle_gamma   90.00
#
_symmetry.space_group_name_H-M   'P 1'
#
loop_
_entity.id
_entity.type
_entity.pdbx_description
1 polymer ?
#
loop_
_entity_poly.entity_id
_entity_poly.type
_entity_poly.pdbx_seq_one_letter_code
_entity_poly.pdbx_strand_id
1 'polypeptide(L)'
;MWKKKLYIKNNLTPFSINRSKIDLFFDCNRCFYLDQKHGIKRPHGTPLVINNFVVSNFKNTLNKYRSIEKVIPETKIINKKLVPINNESLDNWTHPFKGINYIDKKTNLKIRANLDDIWLCKETENNYPIIIKSTSRKKIISSENIWPGYWKQLSLYSFLLKKNSVKVGSAGILVYLNASEDIPNSSEVIDFQLLIFERELDQTWIEPTLDRIYQTLNYDSVPVSANSCKYCRYQINIQNILDGKF
;
A
#
# COMPACT_ATOMS: atom_id res chain seq x y z
N MET A 1 9.91 8.19 23.38
CA MET A 1 9.66 6.93 22.67
C MET A 1 8.15 6.72 22.50
N TRP A 2 7.60 6.76 21.29
CA TRP A 2 6.15 6.58 21.08
C TRP A 2 5.76 5.14 21.42
N LYS A 3 4.94 4.97 22.46
CA LYS A 3 4.38 3.64 22.79
C LYS A 3 3.34 3.27 21.73
N LYS A 4 3.53 2.12 21.07
CA LYS A 4 2.55 1.57 20.14
C LYS A 4 1.25 1.29 20.90
N LYS A 5 0.11 1.81 20.37
CA LYS A 5 -1.21 1.47 20.91
C LYS A 5 -1.52 0.01 20.53
N LEU A 6 -1.61 -0.86 21.52
CA LEU A 6 -1.99 -2.27 21.34
C LEU A 6 -3.51 -2.41 21.29
N TYR A 7 -3.98 -3.49 20.65
CA TYR A 7 -5.40 -3.82 20.65
C TYR A 7 -5.84 -4.29 22.03
N ILE A 8 -6.94 -3.72 22.50
CA ILE A 8 -7.61 -4.10 23.74
C ILE A 8 -9.04 -4.47 23.38
N LYS A 9 -9.47 -5.68 23.76
CA LYS A 9 -10.83 -6.19 23.55
C LYS A 9 -11.84 -5.25 24.25
N ASN A 10 -12.96 -5.00 23.58
CA ASN A 10 -14.05 -4.14 24.09
C ASN A 10 -13.68 -2.67 24.35
N ASN A 11 -12.58 -2.18 23.78
CA ASN A 11 -12.26 -0.76 23.86
C ASN A 11 -13.19 0.07 22.96
N LEU A 12 -13.83 1.10 23.54
CA LEU A 12 -14.71 2.01 22.80
C LEU A 12 -13.97 2.90 21.78
N THR A 13 -12.68 3.16 22.02
CA THR A 13 -11.86 3.95 21.08
C THR A 13 -11.52 3.11 19.85
N PRO A 14 -11.80 3.60 18.62
CA PRO A 14 -11.47 2.86 17.40
C PRO A 14 -10.01 2.44 17.35
N PHE A 15 -9.77 1.16 17.03
CA PHE A 15 -8.42 0.63 16.88
C PHE A 15 -7.90 0.85 15.47
N SER A 16 -6.77 1.55 15.36
CA SER A 16 -6.22 1.94 14.06
C SER A 16 -5.35 0.85 13.44
N ILE A 17 -5.73 0.44 12.23
CA ILE A 17 -5.00 -0.51 11.39
C ILE A 17 -4.61 0.20 10.10
N ASN A 18 -3.32 0.23 9.80
CA ASN A 18 -2.84 0.76 8.54
C ASN A 18 -2.74 -0.35 7.47
N ARG A 19 -2.62 0.07 6.20
CA ARG A 19 -2.50 -0.84 5.07
C ARG A 19 -1.45 -1.95 5.28
N SER A 20 -0.27 -1.62 5.78
CA SER A 20 0.79 -2.62 5.97
C SER A 20 0.44 -3.69 7.01
N LYS A 21 -0.49 -3.42 7.93
CA LYS A 21 -1.00 -4.41 8.88
C LYS A 21 -2.07 -5.30 8.26
N ILE A 22 -2.84 -4.78 7.31
CA ILE A 22 -3.74 -5.61 6.49
C ILE A 22 -2.91 -6.58 5.63
N ASP A 23 -1.82 -6.11 5.02
CA ASP A 23 -0.89 -6.98 4.28
C ASP A 23 -0.28 -8.06 5.20
N LEU A 24 0.13 -7.69 6.42
CA LEU A 24 0.66 -8.62 7.41
C LEU A 24 -0.38 -9.68 7.82
N PHE A 25 -1.67 -9.29 7.93
CA PHE A 25 -2.76 -10.22 8.21
C PHE A 25 -2.91 -11.26 7.10
N PHE A 26 -2.88 -10.85 5.84
CA PHE A 26 -2.91 -11.78 4.70
C PHE A 26 -1.69 -12.70 4.65
N ASP A 27 -0.54 -12.17 5.01
CA ASP A 27 0.70 -12.93 4.98
C ASP A 27 0.79 -13.95 6.13
N CYS A 28 0.36 -13.59 7.35
CA CYS A 28 0.32 -14.51 8.49
C CYS A 28 -0.50 -13.96 9.65
N ASN A 29 -1.62 -14.60 9.97
CA ASN A 29 -2.50 -14.21 11.07
C ASN A 29 -1.79 -14.23 12.44
N ARG A 30 -0.89 -15.21 12.68
CA ARG A 30 -0.09 -15.28 13.91
C ARG A 30 0.82 -14.06 14.07
N CYS A 31 1.57 -13.71 13.04
CA CYS A 31 2.43 -12.52 13.09
C CYS A 31 1.63 -11.24 13.27
N PHE A 32 0.49 -11.12 12.61
CA PHE A 32 -0.42 -10.00 12.78
C PHE A 32 -0.94 -9.89 14.22
N TYR A 33 -1.42 -10.99 14.79
CA TYR A 33 -1.93 -11.05 16.17
C TYR A 33 -0.83 -10.66 17.18
N LEU A 34 0.36 -11.25 17.08
CA LEU A 34 1.50 -10.93 17.93
C LEU A 34 1.89 -9.46 17.85
N ASP A 35 1.90 -8.90 16.64
CA ASP A 35 2.23 -7.48 16.44
C ASP A 35 1.13 -6.57 17.01
N GLN A 36 -0.15 -6.86 16.78
CA GLN A 36 -1.22 -5.93 17.16
C GLN A 36 -1.66 -6.06 18.64
N LYS A 37 -1.61 -7.25 19.24
CA LYS A 37 -1.98 -7.47 20.66
C LYS A 37 -0.80 -7.43 21.61
N HIS A 38 0.38 -7.90 21.19
CA HIS A 38 1.53 -8.05 22.09
C HIS A 38 2.70 -7.14 21.72
N GLY A 39 2.61 -6.39 20.61
CA GLY A 39 3.70 -5.50 20.18
C GLY A 39 4.93 -6.19 19.61
N ILE A 40 4.87 -7.51 19.43
CA ILE A 40 5.97 -8.32 18.90
C ILE A 40 5.98 -8.18 17.38
N LYS A 41 6.92 -7.41 16.85
CA LYS A 41 7.05 -7.13 15.40
C LYS A 41 8.01 -8.13 14.74
N ARG A 42 7.76 -8.41 13.46
CA ARG A 42 8.77 -9.04 12.62
C ARG A 42 10.02 -8.15 12.52
N PRO A 43 11.21 -8.71 12.39
CA PRO A 43 12.40 -7.95 12.03
C PRO A 43 12.16 -7.15 10.76
N HIS A 44 12.63 -5.91 10.73
CA HIS A 44 12.53 -5.05 9.54
C HIS A 44 13.66 -5.38 8.56
N GLY A 45 13.34 -5.36 7.26
CA GLY A 45 14.35 -5.38 6.21
C GLY A 45 15.09 -4.05 6.08
N THR A 46 16.16 -4.04 5.30
CA THR A 46 16.92 -2.82 4.99
C THR A 46 16.04 -1.86 4.18
N PRO A 47 15.99 -0.56 4.54
CA PRO A 47 15.25 0.44 3.77
C PRO A 47 15.80 0.58 2.34
N LEU A 48 14.90 0.66 1.37
CA LEU A 48 15.24 0.92 -0.05
C LEU A 48 15.36 2.44 -0.30
N VAL A 49 16.46 3.05 0.15
CA VAL A 49 16.64 4.50 0.17
C VAL A 49 16.61 5.10 -1.24
N ILE A 50 17.31 4.49 -2.21
CA ILE A 50 17.35 4.96 -3.61
C ILE A 50 15.96 4.95 -4.24
N ASN A 51 15.20 3.87 -4.03
CA ASN A 51 13.83 3.77 -4.54
C ASN A 51 12.94 4.89 -4.02
N ASN A 52 13.04 5.20 -2.72
CA ASN A 52 12.28 6.28 -2.11
C ASN A 52 12.67 7.65 -2.67
N PHE A 53 13.96 7.87 -2.94
CA PHE A 53 14.46 9.12 -3.53
C PHE A 53 13.91 9.31 -4.95
N VAL A 54 13.94 8.29 -5.79
CA VAL A 54 13.40 8.33 -7.16
C VAL A 54 11.90 8.66 -7.16
N VAL A 55 11.13 7.97 -6.30
CA VAL A 55 9.69 8.24 -6.16
C VAL A 55 9.44 9.68 -5.68
N SER A 56 10.25 10.19 -4.74
CA SER A 56 10.14 11.56 -4.24
C SER A 56 10.39 12.59 -5.34
N ASN A 57 11.41 12.39 -6.17
CA ASN A 57 11.71 13.27 -7.30
C ASN A 57 10.56 13.29 -8.33
N PHE A 58 10.00 12.12 -8.63
CA PHE A 58 8.83 12.06 -9.52
C PHE A 58 7.63 12.81 -8.94
N LYS A 59 7.38 12.69 -7.64
CA LYS A 59 6.32 13.47 -6.96
C LYS A 59 6.54 14.98 -7.08
N ASN A 60 7.77 15.46 -7.05
CA ASN A 60 8.08 16.87 -7.32
C ASN A 60 7.69 17.29 -8.75
N THR A 61 7.88 16.43 -9.73
CA THR A 61 7.40 16.66 -11.10
C THR A 61 5.87 16.69 -11.16
N LEU A 62 5.19 15.78 -10.48
CA LEU A 62 3.73 15.80 -10.38
C LEU A 62 3.20 17.08 -9.72
N ASN A 63 3.90 17.61 -8.71
CA ASN A 63 3.53 18.88 -8.07
C ASN A 63 3.62 20.06 -9.05
N LYS A 64 4.63 20.08 -9.95
CA LYS A 64 4.68 21.07 -11.02
C LYS A 64 3.51 20.93 -12.00
N TYR A 65 3.13 19.71 -12.38
CA TYR A 65 1.96 19.48 -13.23
C TYR A 65 0.65 19.88 -12.54
N ARG A 66 0.55 19.61 -11.24
CA ARG A 66 -0.60 19.98 -10.41
C ARG A 66 -0.82 21.50 -10.37
N SER A 67 0.26 22.28 -10.17
CA SER A 67 0.16 23.74 -10.07
C SER A 67 -0.35 24.44 -11.33
N ILE A 68 -0.23 23.81 -12.49
CA ILE A 68 -0.67 24.35 -13.79
C ILE A 68 -1.73 23.46 -14.46
N GLU A 69 -2.31 22.52 -13.72
CA GLU A 69 -3.31 21.56 -14.21
C GLU A 69 -2.92 20.85 -15.52
N LYS A 70 -1.65 20.54 -15.66
CA LYS A 70 -1.11 19.92 -16.87
C LYS A 70 -1.43 18.43 -16.90
N VAL A 71 -1.89 17.97 -18.06
CA VAL A 71 -2.06 16.54 -18.33
C VAL A 71 -0.70 15.85 -18.32
N ILE A 72 -0.64 14.68 -17.67
CA ILE A 72 0.55 13.82 -17.69
C ILE A 72 0.63 13.15 -19.05
N PRO A 73 1.67 13.44 -19.88
CA PRO A 73 1.70 12.99 -21.28
C PRO A 73 1.66 11.47 -21.44
N GLU A 74 2.27 10.75 -20.51
CA GLU A 74 2.40 9.29 -20.52
C GLU A 74 1.07 8.57 -20.32
N THR A 75 0.03 9.27 -19.81
CA THR A 75 -1.31 8.70 -19.63
C THR A 75 -2.04 8.42 -20.95
N LYS A 76 -1.49 8.89 -22.07
CA LYS A 76 -1.96 8.54 -23.42
C LYS A 76 -1.95 7.03 -23.68
N ILE A 77 -1.01 6.30 -23.06
CA ILE A 77 -0.88 4.85 -23.22
C ILE A 77 -2.12 4.08 -22.72
N ILE A 78 -2.86 4.67 -21.78
CA ILE A 78 -4.13 4.13 -21.24
C ILE A 78 -5.34 4.90 -21.78
N ASN A 79 -5.19 5.64 -22.87
CA ASN A 79 -6.26 6.42 -23.51
C ASN A 79 -7.02 7.37 -22.57
N LYS A 80 -6.31 8.02 -21.65
CA LYS A 80 -6.89 8.98 -20.69
C LYS A 80 -6.08 10.27 -20.65
N LYS A 81 -6.76 11.37 -20.35
CA LYS A 81 -6.14 12.68 -20.04
C LYS A 81 -6.22 12.91 -18.53
N LEU A 82 -5.20 12.47 -17.82
CA LEU A 82 -5.13 12.56 -16.38
C LEU A 82 -4.28 13.72 -15.92
N VAL A 83 -4.79 14.42 -14.90
CA VAL A 83 -4.07 15.52 -14.23
C VAL A 83 -3.95 15.22 -12.75
N PRO A 84 -2.81 15.50 -12.10
CA PRO A 84 -2.71 15.41 -10.65
C PRO A 84 -3.69 16.40 -10.02
N ILE A 85 -4.54 15.94 -9.08
CA ILE A 85 -5.53 16.82 -8.47
C ILE A 85 -4.88 17.88 -7.58
N ASN A 86 -5.50 19.05 -7.54
CA ASN A 86 -5.26 20.05 -6.51
C ASN A 86 -6.44 20.00 -5.53
N ASN A 87 -6.21 19.46 -4.33
CA ASN A 87 -7.25 19.27 -3.31
C ASN A 87 -6.64 19.52 -1.93
N GLU A 88 -7.30 20.33 -1.12
CA GLU A 88 -6.85 20.70 0.24
C GLU A 88 -6.61 19.48 1.16
N SER A 89 -7.34 18.40 0.93
CA SER A 89 -7.16 17.16 1.70
C SER A 89 -5.96 16.33 1.28
N LEU A 90 -5.39 16.57 0.10
CA LEU A 90 -4.34 15.73 -0.48
C LEU A 90 -3.10 15.66 0.41
N ASP A 91 -2.67 16.80 0.96
CA ASP A 91 -1.51 16.88 1.87
C ASP A 91 -1.72 16.00 3.11
N ASN A 92 -2.94 15.95 3.64
CA ASN A 92 -3.27 15.07 4.75
C ASN A 92 -3.30 13.60 4.32
N TRP A 93 -3.87 13.28 3.15
CA TRP A 93 -4.03 11.91 2.67
C TRP A 93 -2.71 11.27 2.26
N THR A 94 -1.76 12.06 1.78
CA THR A 94 -0.40 11.60 1.42
C THR A 94 0.58 11.64 2.58
N HIS A 95 0.24 12.35 3.68
CA HIS A 95 1.14 12.53 4.82
C HIS A 95 1.41 11.21 5.56
N PRO A 96 2.68 10.87 5.87
CA PRO A 96 3.06 9.58 6.48
C PRO A 96 2.35 9.25 7.79
N PHE A 97 2.02 10.27 8.61
CA PHE A 97 1.41 10.07 9.93
C PHE A 97 -0.09 10.35 9.98
N LYS A 98 -0.65 11.05 9.00
CA LYS A 98 -2.10 11.35 8.95
C LYS A 98 -2.81 10.32 8.09
N GLY A 99 -2.69 10.41 6.76
CA GLY A 99 -3.32 9.52 5.80
C GLY A 99 -4.85 9.68 5.70
N ILE A 100 -5.42 9.09 4.66
CA ILE A 100 -6.87 8.92 4.54
C ILE A 100 -7.33 7.80 5.46
N ASN A 101 -8.50 7.94 6.08
CA ASN A 101 -9.00 6.92 7.00
C ASN A 101 -10.53 6.77 6.94
N TYR A 102 -11.00 5.63 7.42
CA TYR A 102 -12.41 5.30 7.60
C TYR A 102 -12.58 4.45 8.86
N ILE A 103 -13.62 4.72 9.63
CA ILE A 103 -13.98 3.89 10.79
C ILE A 103 -15.11 2.97 10.38
N ASP A 104 -14.84 1.66 10.38
CA ASP A 104 -15.87 0.67 10.18
C ASP A 104 -16.74 0.53 11.43
N LYS A 105 -18.03 0.87 11.28
CA LYS A 105 -18.98 0.90 12.40
C LYS A 105 -19.24 -0.49 13.01
N LYS A 106 -19.11 -1.55 12.20
CA LYS A 106 -19.38 -2.92 12.65
C LYS A 106 -18.28 -3.45 13.56
N THR A 107 -17.03 -3.18 13.22
CA THR A 107 -15.85 -3.74 13.92
C THR A 107 -15.15 -2.74 14.83
N ASN A 108 -15.53 -1.46 14.77
CA ASN A 108 -14.83 -0.34 15.41
C ASN A 108 -13.33 -0.28 15.03
N LEU A 109 -12.99 -0.76 13.82
CA LEU A 109 -11.64 -0.64 13.27
C LEU A 109 -11.52 0.66 12.48
N LYS A 110 -10.49 1.44 12.76
CA LYS A 110 -10.09 2.61 11.97
C LYS A 110 -9.05 2.19 10.95
N ILE A 111 -9.47 2.04 9.70
CA ILE A 111 -8.58 1.73 8.58
C ILE A 111 -7.90 3.01 8.13
N ARG A 112 -6.58 2.96 7.93
CA ARG A 112 -5.79 4.09 7.47
C ARG A 112 -4.83 3.69 6.37
N ALA A 113 -4.71 4.57 5.37
CA ALA A 113 -3.68 4.44 4.32
C ALA A 113 -3.09 5.81 4.00
N ASN A 114 -1.86 5.79 3.51
CA ASN A 114 -1.20 6.95 2.93
C ASN A 114 -1.22 6.76 1.42
N LEU A 115 -1.88 7.69 0.73
CA LEU A 115 -1.95 7.65 -0.72
C LEU A 115 -0.60 8.10 -1.32
N ASP A 116 -0.25 7.54 -2.46
CA ASP A 116 0.92 8.06 -3.19
C ASP A 116 0.53 9.32 -3.97
N ASP A 117 -0.59 9.28 -4.70
CA ASP A 117 -1.20 10.43 -5.39
C ASP A 117 -2.65 10.10 -5.80
N ILE A 118 -3.37 11.09 -6.35
CA ILE A 118 -4.69 10.97 -6.97
C ILE A 118 -4.68 11.79 -8.26
N TRP A 119 -5.17 11.19 -9.37
CA TRP A 119 -5.27 11.89 -10.64
C TRP A 119 -6.72 11.96 -11.10
N LEU A 120 -7.11 13.10 -11.64
CA LEU A 120 -8.43 13.37 -12.21
C LEU A 120 -8.42 13.13 -13.72
N CYS A 121 -9.38 12.37 -14.21
CA CYS A 121 -9.66 12.27 -15.65
C CYS A 121 -10.52 13.46 -16.09
N LYS A 122 -10.00 14.29 -17.00
CA LYS A 122 -10.72 15.48 -17.49
C LYS A 122 -11.97 15.16 -18.30
N GLU A 123 -12.02 13.96 -18.91
CA GLU A 123 -13.18 13.56 -19.72
C GLU A 123 -14.36 13.03 -18.89
N THR A 124 -14.08 12.32 -17.80
CA THR A 124 -15.12 11.64 -16.98
C THR A 124 -15.34 12.26 -15.63
N GLU A 125 -14.47 13.19 -15.23
CA GLU A 125 -14.44 13.79 -13.90
C GLU A 125 -14.32 12.76 -12.76
N ASN A 126 -13.78 11.59 -13.06
CA ASN A 126 -13.48 10.57 -12.07
C ASN A 126 -12.05 10.71 -11.57
N ASN A 127 -11.88 10.55 -10.27
CA ASN A 127 -10.57 10.44 -9.65
C ASN A 127 -10.07 8.99 -9.71
N TYR A 128 -8.78 8.83 -9.89
CA TYR A 128 -8.08 7.53 -9.90
C TYR A 128 -7.03 7.51 -8.80
N PRO A 129 -7.05 6.52 -7.91
CA PRO A 129 -5.96 6.31 -6.96
C PRO A 129 -4.70 5.86 -7.69
N ILE A 130 -3.57 6.41 -7.30
CA ILE A 130 -2.27 6.15 -7.92
C ILE A 130 -1.35 5.47 -6.92
N ILE A 131 -0.58 4.48 -7.37
CA ILE A 131 0.61 3.97 -6.68
C ILE A 131 1.82 4.26 -7.55
N ILE A 132 2.90 4.74 -6.93
CA ILE A 132 4.17 5.01 -7.60
C ILE A 132 5.22 4.08 -7.02
N LYS A 133 5.90 3.32 -7.88
CA LYS A 133 6.99 2.40 -7.50
C LYS A 133 8.20 2.63 -8.38
N SER A 134 9.39 2.52 -7.81
CA SER A 134 10.63 2.44 -8.57
C SER A 134 11.21 1.03 -8.51
N THR A 135 11.85 0.63 -9.58
CA THR A 135 12.45 -0.70 -9.73
C THR A 135 13.62 -0.62 -10.71
N SER A 136 14.47 -1.65 -10.68
CA SER A 136 15.56 -1.86 -11.64
C SER A 136 15.47 -3.26 -12.23
N ARG A 137 14.28 -3.64 -12.71
CA ARG A 137 14.07 -4.97 -13.29
C ARG A 137 14.60 -5.03 -14.72
N LYS A 138 15.44 -6.06 -14.98
CA LYS A 138 15.92 -6.41 -16.33
C LYS A 138 14.82 -7.03 -17.20
N LYS A 139 13.88 -7.76 -16.58
CA LYS A 139 12.75 -8.37 -17.30
C LYS A 139 11.72 -7.32 -17.67
N ILE A 140 11.17 -7.45 -18.88
CA ILE A 140 10.05 -6.62 -19.34
C ILE A 140 8.95 -6.62 -18.28
N ILE A 141 8.50 -5.45 -17.89
CA ILE A 141 7.39 -5.27 -16.96
C ILE A 141 6.11 -5.24 -17.78
N SER A 142 5.24 -6.22 -17.56
CA SER A 142 3.91 -6.32 -18.20
C SER A 142 2.83 -6.41 -17.12
N SER A 143 1.57 -6.19 -17.51
CA SER A 143 0.41 -6.32 -16.62
C SER A 143 0.33 -7.67 -15.89
N GLU A 144 0.84 -8.74 -16.51
CA GLU A 144 0.79 -10.11 -16.01
C GLU A 144 1.80 -10.37 -14.88
N ASN A 145 2.97 -9.69 -14.91
CA ASN A 145 4.03 -9.93 -13.94
C ASN A 145 4.09 -8.88 -12.81
N ILE A 146 3.07 -8.02 -12.73
CA ILE A 146 2.90 -7.07 -11.64
C ILE A 146 2.49 -7.83 -10.37
N TRP A 147 3.17 -7.51 -9.26
CA TRP A 147 2.82 -8.11 -7.97
C TRP A 147 1.37 -7.81 -7.57
N PRO A 148 0.53 -8.83 -7.32
CA PRO A 148 -0.90 -8.65 -7.03
C PRO A 148 -1.20 -7.73 -5.83
N GLY A 149 -0.26 -7.61 -4.88
CA GLY A 149 -0.40 -6.75 -3.71
C GLY A 149 -0.53 -5.26 -4.05
N TYR A 150 -0.04 -4.80 -5.20
CA TYR A 150 -0.22 -3.41 -5.63
C TYR A 150 -1.67 -3.14 -6.03
N TRP A 151 -2.34 -4.09 -6.68
CA TRP A 151 -3.76 -3.97 -7.01
C TRP A 151 -4.63 -3.99 -5.77
N LYS A 152 -4.31 -4.82 -4.77
CA LYS A 152 -4.96 -4.77 -3.45
C LYS A 152 -4.75 -3.43 -2.76
N GLN A 153 -3.55 -2.84 -2.84
CA GLN A 153 -3.27 -1.51 -2.31
C GLN A 153 -4.15 -0.45 -2.98
N LEU A 154 -4.27 -0.46 -4.31
CA LEU A 154 -5.13 0.45 -5.07
C LEU A 154 -6.60 0.25 -4.74
N SER A 155 -7.07 -1.00 -4.60
CA SER A 155 -8.43 -1.32 -4.16
C SER A 155 -8.75 -0.68 -2.80
N LEU A 156 -7.83 -0.79 -1.84
CA LEU A 156 -8.00 -0.16 -0.53
C LEU A 156 -8.01 1.37 -0.62
N TYR A 157 -7.16 1.96 -1.46
CA TYR A 157 -7.16 3.41 -1.69
C TYR A 157 -8.48 3.88 -2.29
N SER A 158 -8.98 3.20 -3.32
CA SER A 158 -10.27 3.49 -3.95
C SER A 158 -11.43 3.38 -2.95
N PHE A 159 -11.44 2.32 -2.13
CA PHE A 159 -12.43 2.14 -1.05
C PHE A 159 -12.42 3.31 -0.07
N LEU A 160 -11.25 3.68 0.44
CA LEU A 160 -11.11 4.79 1.39
C LEU A 160 -11.55 6.13 0.77
N LEU A 161 -11.19 6.39 -0.48
CA LEU A 161 -11.64 7.60 -1.19
C LEU A 161 -13.17 7.64 -1.31
N LYS A 162 -13.81 6.53 -1.70
CA LYS A 162 -15.29 6.43 -1.77
C LYS A 162 -15.94 6.64 -0.40
N LYS A 163 -15.39 6.05 0.67
CA LYS A 163 -15.88 6.25 2.05
C LYS A 163 -15.68 7.69 2.56
N ASN A 164 -14.82 8.47 1.91
CA ASN A 164 -14.66 9.92 2.15
C ASN A 164 -15.35 10.78 1.07
N SER A 165 -16.38 10.25 0.40
CA SER A 165 -17.24 10.96 -0.57
C SER A 165 -16.51 11.48 -1.81
N VAL A 166 -15.37 10.90 -2.16
CA VAL A 166 -14.66 11.23 -3.41
C VAL A 166 -15.24 10.41 -4.55
N LYS A 167 -15.60 11.06 -5.67
CA LYS A 167 -15.99 10.38 -6.91
C LYS A 167 -14.79 9.67 -7.51
N VAL A 168 -14.80 8.34 -7.53
CA VAL A 168 -13.67 7.50 -7.98
C VAL A 168 -14.11 6.60 -9.12
N GLY A 169 -13.29 6.48 -10.16
CA GLY A 169 -13.48 5.52 -11.23
C GLY A 169 -13.35 4.06 -10.76
N SER A 170 -13.70 3.12 -11.64
CA SER A 170 -13.63 1.68 -11.34
C SER A 170 -12.20 1.13 -11.28
N ALA A 171 -11.26 1.82 -11.90
CA ALA A 171 -9.87 1.39 -12.03
C ALA A 171 -8.91 2.11 -11.06
N GLY A 172 -7.71 1.55 -10.91
CA GLY A 172 -6.57 2.19 -10.27
C GLY A 172 -5.35 2.16 -11.18
N ILE A 173 -4.40 3.04 -10.92
CA ILE A 173 -3.25 3.24 -11.78
C ILE A 173 -1.96 2.97 -11.01
N LEU A 174 -1.13 2.10 -11.57
CA LEU A 174 0.21 1.83 -11.10
C LEU A 174 1.21 2.51 -12.04
N VAL A 175 2.07 3.33 -11.46
CA VAL A 175 3.19 3.97 -12.14
C VAL A 175 4.48 3.28 -11.71
N TYR A 176 5.22 2.76 -12.66
CA TYR A 176 6.57 2.26 -12.45
C TYR A 176 7.60 3.21 -13.03
N LEU A 177 8.59 3.53 -12.21
CA LEU A 177 9.84 4.17 -12.61
C LEU A 177 10.90 3.09 -12.70
N ASN A 178 11.09 2.51 -13.88
CA ASN A 178 12.06 1.45 -14.09
C ASN A 178 13.39 2.03 -14.56
N ALA A 179 14.47 1.73 -13.85
CA ALA A 179 15.80 2.14 -14.33
C ALA A 179 16.08 1.47 -15.68
N SER A 180 16.45 2.26 -16.68
CA SER A 180 16.85 1.76 -17.99
C SER A 180 18.22 1.08 -17.88
N GLU A 181 18.39 -0.04 -18.61
CA GLU A 181 19.70 -0.70 -18.77
C GLU A 181 20.47 -0.15 -19.97
N ASP A 182 19.79 0.59 -20.84
CA ASP A 182 20.40 1.21 -22.04
C ASP A 182 21.19 2.48 -21.70
N ILE A 183 21.92 2.45 -20.59
CA ILE A 183 22.84 3.54 -20.24
C ILE A 183 24.12 3.30 -21.03
N PRO A 184 24.54 4.23 -21.90
CA PRO A 184 25.87 4.17 -22.50
C PRO A 184 26.91 4.03 -21.39
N ASN A 185 27.89 3.17 -21.54
CA ASN A 185 28.95 2.88 -20.55
C ASN A 185 29.74 4.12 -20.07
N SER A 186 29.41 5.31 -20.54
CA SER A 186 30.03 6.59 -20.22
C SER A 186 29.09 7.60 -19.55
N SER A 187 27.84 7.22 -19.23
CA SER A 187 26.85 8.15 -18.63
C SER A 187 26.87 8.03 -17.11
N GLU A 188 27.08 9.14 -16.42
CA GLU A 188 26.90 9.27 -14.95
C GLU A 188 25.44 9.40 -14.55
N VAL A 189 24.50 9.39 -15.50
CA VAL A 189 23.07 9.63 -15.30
C VAL A 189 22.30 8.33 -15.43
N ILE A 190 21.46 8.02 -14.45
CA ILE A 190 20.53 6.89 -14.50
C ILE A 190 19.18 7.41 -15.00
N ASP A 191 18.77 6.97 -16.18
CA ASP A 191 17.45 7.27 -16.72
C ASP A 191 16.41 6.28 -16.21
N PHE A 192 15.18 6.78 -15.99
CA PHE A 192 14.04 5.98 -15.59
C PHE A 192 12.95 6.03 -16.65
N GLN A 193 12.60 4.86 -17.17
CA GLN A 193 11.44 4.70 -18.02
C GLN A 193 10.17 4.75 -17.17
N LEU A 194 9.22 5.60 -17.57
CA LEU A 194 7.90 5.68 -16.95
C LEU A 194 6.95 4.69 -17.61
N LEU A 195 6.49 3.70 -16.86
CA LEU A 195 5.50 2.72 -17.28
C LEU A 195 4.20 2.93 -16.52
N ILE A 196 3.07 2.95 -17.21
CA ILE A 196 1.74 3.14 -16.63
C ILE A 196 0.88 1.91 -16.91
N PHE A 197 0.27 1.38 -15.85
CA PHE A 197 -0.65 0.25 -15.93
C PHE A 197 -1.97 0.64 -15.25
N GLU A 198 -3.07 0.34 -15.93
CA GLU A 198 -4.42 0.49 -15.40
C GLU A 198 -5.06 -0.87 -15.21
N ARG A 199 -5.87 -1.01 -14.14
CA ARG A 199 -6.66 -2.22 -13.89
C ARG A 199 -7.92 -1.88 -13.12
N GLU A 200 -9.02 -2.56 -13.45
CA GLU A 200 -10.23 -2.55 -12.62
C GLU A 200 -9.95 -3.10 -11.23
N LEU A 201 -10.57 -2.48 -10.23
CA LEU A 201 -10.30 -2.75 -8.82
C LEU A 201 -11.45 -3.54 -8.19
N ASP A 202 -11.14 -4.73 -7.73
CA ASP A 202 -12.04 -5.49 -6.85
C ASP A 202 -11.90 -4.97 -5.41
N GLN A 203 -13.01 -4.57 -4.80
CA GLN A 203 -13.10 -4.09 -3.42
C GLN A 203 -13.89 -5.05 -2.52
N THR A 204 -14.46 -6.12 -3.07
CA THR A 204 -15.35 -7.06 -2.36
C THR A 204 -14.67 -7.77 -1.19
N TRP A 205 -13.36 -7.91 -1.24
CA TRP A 205 -12.55 -8.55 -0.20
C TRP A 205 -12.36 -7.70 1.06
N ILE A 206 -12.59 -6.37 1.00
CA ILE A 206 -12.17 -5.44 2.08
C ILE A 206 -13.02 -5.64 3.33
N GLU A 207 -14.33 -5.48 3.26
CA GLU A 207 -15.22 -5.59 4.43
C GLU A 207 -15.17 -6.99 5.06
N PRO A 208 -15.22 -8.12 4.31
CA PRO A 208 -15.00 -9.45 4.90
C PRO A 208 -13.62 -9.60 5.59
N THR A 209 -12.58 -8.92 5.07
CA THR A 209 -11.28 -8.94 5.73
C THR A 209 -11.28 -8.19 7.05
N LEU A 210 -11.99 -7.07 7.16
CA LEU A 210 -12.14 -6.34 8.41
C LEU A 210 -12.84 -7.19 9.49
N ASP A 211 -13.89 -7.94 9.11
CA ASP A 211 -14.54 -8.90 10.00
C ASP A 211 -13.56 -9.96 10.51
N ARG A 212 -12.79 -10.56 9.60
CA ARG A 212 -11.78 -11.58 9.96
C ARG A 212 -10.67 -11.01 10.84
N ILE A 213 -10.21 -9.81 10.57
CA ILE A 213 -9.23 -9.09 11.40
C ILE A 213 -9.79 -8.89 12.80
N TYR A 214 -11.03 -8.40 12.92
CA TYR A 214 -11.70 -8.19 14.19
C TYR A 214 -11.83 -9.51 14.97
N GLN A 215 -12.32 -10.58 14.35
CA GLN A 215 -12.39 -11.91 14.97
C GLN A 215 -11.02 -12.37 15.47
N THR A 216 -9.99 -12.28 14.63
CA THR A 216 -8.62 -12.68 14.97
C THR A 216 -8.09 -11.91 16.19
N LEU A 217 -8.31 -10.60 16.24
CA LEU A 217 -7.90 -9.78 17.38
C LEU A 217 -8.63 -10.13 18.68
N ASN A 218 -9.82 -10.71 18.59
CA ASN A 218 -10.61 -11.14 19.73
C ASN A 218 -10.36 -12.61 20.15
N TYR A 219 -9.48 -13.35 19.46
CA TYR A 219 -9.12 -14.69 19.90
C TYR A 219 -8.45 -14.66 21.29
N ASP A 220 -8.76 -15.67 22.11
CA ASP A 220 -8.16 -15.82 23.43
C ASP A 220 -6.80 -16.53 23.36
N SER A 221 -6.50 -17.21 22.25
CA SER A 221 -5.24 -17.89 21.99
C SER A 221 -4.54 -17.34 20.74
N VAL A 222 -3.24 -17.55 20.68
CA VAL A 222 -2.41 -17.16 19.52
C VAL A 222 -2.80 -18.01 18.30
N PRO A 223 -3.15 -17.40 17.16
CA PRO A 223 -3.52 -18.14 15.95
C PRO A 223 -2.39 -19.02 15.42
N VAL A 224 -2.75 -20.05 14.66
CA VAL A 224 -1.78 -20.87 13.91
C VAL A 224 -1.08 -20.01 12.86
N SER A 225 0.21 -20.27 12.65
CA SER A 225 1.00 -19.57 11.62
C SER A 225 0.60 -20.02 10.22
N ALA A 226 0.75 -19.12 9.25
CA ALA A 226 0.69 -19.54 7.84
C ALA A 226 1.88 -20.46 7.53
N ASN A 227 1.64 -21.51 6.75
CA ASN A 227 2.67 -22.48 6.35
C ASN A 227 3.83 -21.83 5.57
N SER A 228 3.54 -20.78 4.79
CA SER A 228 4.52 -19.99 4.03
C SER A 228 5.31 -18.99 4.87
N CYS A 229 4.94 -18.79 6.14
CA CYS A 229 5.57 -17.73 6.97
C CYS A 229 6.96 -18.11 7.43
N LYS A 230 7.98 -17.55 6.76
CA LYS A 230 9.40 -17.80 7.06
C LYS A 230 9.78 -17.43 8.50
N TYR A 231 9.22 -16.37 9.06
CA TYR A 231 9.48 -15.91 10.42
C TYR A 231 8.98 -16.90 11.48
N CYS A 232 7.74 -17.38 11.32
CA CYS A 232 7.18 -18.36 12.25
C CYS A 232 7.89 -19.71 12.11
N ARG A 233 8.23 -20.14 10.89
CA ARG A 233 8.97 -21.38 10.66
C ARG A 233 10.36 -21.33 11.29
N TYR A 234 11.08 -20.23 11.14
CA TYR A 234 12.38 -20.04 11.79
C TYR A 234 12.28 -20.16 13.31
N GLN A 235 11.31 -19.47 13.92
CA GLN A 235 11.08 -19.51 15.37
C GLN A 235 10.73 -20.92 15.86
N ILE A 236 9.83 -21.62 15.14
CA ILE A 236 9.42 -22.99 15.49
C ILE A 236 10.60 -23.95 15.42
N ASN A 237 11.44 -23.85 14.39
CA ASN A 237 12.62 -24.70 14.23
C ASN A 237 13.64 -24.47 15.36
N ILE A 238 13.90 -23.22 15.74
CA ILE A 238 14.76 -22.92 16.90
C ILE A 238 14.18 -23.55 18.17
N GLN A 239 12.88 -23.36 18.41
CA GLN A 239 12.24 -23.89 19.62
C GLN A 239 12.34 -25.42 19.67
N ASN A 240 12.11 -26.10 18.54
CA ASN A 240 12.25 -27.56 18.48
C ASN A 240 13.67 -28.02 18.84
N ILE A 241 14.70 -27.31 18.35
CA ILE A 241 16.09 -27.63 18.70
C ILE A 241 16.35 -27.42 20.20
N LEU A 242 15.88 -26.31 20.77
CA LEU A 242 16.03 -26.03 22.20
C LEU A 242 15.27 -27.02 23.08
N ASP A 243 14.15 -27.55 22.60
CA ASP A 243 13.34 -28.57 23.28
C ASP A 243 13.86 -30.01 23.03
N GLY A 244 15.00 -30.18 22.31
CA GLY A 244 15.56 -31.49 21.97
C GLY A 244 14.75 -32.32 20.99
N LYS A 245 13.89 -31.68 20.19
CA LYS A 245 13.08 -32.30 19.14
C LYS A 245 13.79 -32.12 17.80
N PHE A 246 14.52 -33.13 17.37
CA PHE A 246 15.24 -33.15 16.09
C PHE A 246 14.44 -33.88 15.01
#